data_2e4154a5e46b50d43947b8b9f4f968fc
#
_entry.id   2e4154a5e46b50d43947b8b9f4f968fc
#
_cell.length_a   1.000
_cell.length_b   1.000
_cell.length_c   1.000
_cell.angle_alpha   90.00
_cell.angle_beta   90.00
_cell.angle_gamma   90.00
#
_symmetry.space_group_name_H-M   'P 1'
#
loop_
_entity.id
_entity.type
_entity.pdbx_description
1 polymer ?
#
loop_
_entity_poly.entity_id
_entity_poly.type
_entity_poly.pdbx_seq_one_letter_code
_entity_poly.pdbx_strand_id
1 'polypeptide(L)'
;TDFSEKIESFGTAVSKKNHSFRVKRSDLIKELDLKKYVKKGDLIVKLKDKDIIAPFDGILGYRGITGDILDSNNSIIITLDDNSVIYSDLKIPEIFANEIKKGLPITAKFSGNKNKIYNGAVYAVSSRINAETRSLLIRVKIDNEDADLIPGSLLEVTVNYNERSSLGIPDTSIMLEGDKIYVYKVSEKNITDKAEIKTGIRDGGYVEVLSG
;
A
#
# COMPACT_ATOMS: atom_id res chain seq x y z
N THR A 1 -22.33 1.07 13.48
CA THR A 1 -21.09 1.62 12.88
C THR A 1 -20.03 0.55 12.92
N ASP A 2 -19.27 0.41 11.85
CA ASP A 2 -18.17 -0.53 11.79
C ASP A 2 -16.91 0.16 12.31
N PHE A 3 -16.19 -0.53 13.20
CA PHE A 3 -14.94 -0.09 13.79
C PHE A 3 -13.85 -1.11 13.48
N SER A 4 -12.65 -0.62 13.23
CA SER A 4 -11.47 -1.46 13.05
C SER A 4 -10.27 -0.88 13.78
N GLU A 5 -9.43 -1.75 14.30
CA GLU A 5 -8.11 -1.36 14.79
C GLU A 5 -7.16 -1.18 13.61
N LYS A 6 -6.18 -0.28 13.76
CA LYS A 6 -5.31 0.14 12.67
C LYS A 6 -3.85 0.00 13.06
N ILE A 7 -3.05 -0.54 12.15
CA ILE A 7 -1.60 -0.56 12.27
C ILE A 7 -1.02 0.17 11.07
N GLU A 8 -0.25 1.22 11.32
CA GLU A 8 0.44 1.98 10.30
C GLU A 8 1.86 1.49 10.12
N SER A 9 2.29 1.33 8.88
CA SER A 9 3.65 0.94 8.52
C SER A 9 4.03 1.54 7.18
N PHE A 10 5.33 1.59 6.90
CA PHE A 10 5.87 2.11 5.66
C PHE A 10 6.52 1.01 4.86
N GLY A 11 6.42 1.11 3.55
CA GLY A 11 7.06 0.18 2.64
C GLY A 11 7.37 0.81 1.29
N THR A 12 8.11 0.09 0.48
CA THR A 12 8.45 0.53 -0.88
C THR A 12 7.56 -0.19 -1.88
N ALA A 13 7.05 0.55 -2.84
CA ALA A 13 6.29 0.01 -3.97
C ALA A 13 7.18 -0.87 -4.86
N VAL A 14 6.73 -2.08 -5.15
CA VAL A 14 7.41 -3.03 -6.03
C VAL A 14 6.45 -3.49 -7.12
N SER A 15 6.87 -3.46 -8.37
CA SER A 15 6.08 -3.95 -9.49
C SER A 15 5.76 -5.43 -9.38
N LYS A 16 4.65 -5.87 -9.94
CA LYS A 16 4.26 -7.29 -10.00
C LYS A 16 5.29 -8.16 -10.71
N LYS A 17 5.85 -7.62 -11.80
CA LYS A 17 6.96 -8.20 -12.54
C LYS A 17 7.88 -7.10 -13.01
N ASN A 18 9.17 -7.34 -12.99
CA ASN A 18 10.14 -6.48 -13.64
C ASN A 18 11.13 -7.31 -14.44
N HIS A 19 11.64 -6.73 -15.50
CA HIS A 19 12.74 -7.29 -16.28
C HIS A 19 13.65 -6.15 -16.75
N SER A 20 14.95 -6.40 -16.73
CA SER A 20 15.94 -5.43 -17.18
C SER A 20 16.77 -6.03 -18.30
N PHE A 21 16.87 -5.28 -19.39
CA PHE A 21 17.69 -5.63 -20.54
C PHE A 21 18.91 -4.70 -20.57
N ARG A 22 20.10 -5.26 -20.70
CA ARG A 22 21.31 -4.49 -20.92
C ARG A 22 21.62 -4.49 -22.41
N VAL A 23 21.74 -3.31 -22.99
CA VAL A 23 21.97 -3.10 -24.41
C VAL A 23 23.14 -2.15 -24.61
N LYS A 24 24.10 -2.50 -25.46
CA LYS A 24 25.16 -1.56 -25.87
C LYS A 24 24.58 -0.49 -26.77
N ARG A 25 24.90 0.78 -26.50
CA ARG A 25 24.39 1.91 -27.30
C ARG A 25 24.81 1.82 -28.78
N SER A 26 25.99 1.28 -29.05
CA SER A 26 26.49 1.05 -30.41
C SER A 26 25.68 0.07 -31.24
N ASP A 27 24.88 -0.78 -30.57
CA ASP A 27 24.12 -1.85 -31.23
C ASP A 27 22.66 -1.43 -31.51
N LEU A 28 22.24 -0.26 -31.02
CA LEU A 28 20.91 0.31 -31.26
C LEU A 28 20.78 0.78 -32.72
N ILE A 29 19.70 0.36 -33.37
CA ILE A 29 19.36 0.82 -34.72
C ILE A 29 18.42 2.04 -34.68
N LYS A 30 17.61 2.18 -33.61
CA LYS A 30 16.60 3.24 -33.45
C LYS A 30 16.57 3.72 -32.00
N GLU A 31 16.28 5.01 -31.80
CA GLU A 31 16.01 5.55 -30.45
C GLU A 31 14.82 4.88 -29.79
N LEU A 32 14.94 4.73 -28.44
CA LEU A 32 13.91 4.11 -27.60
C LEU A 32 12.74 5.06 -27.36
N ASP A 33 11.54 4.57 -27.55
CA ASP A 33 10.31 5.26 -27.16
C ASP A 33 10.02 4.96 -25.66
N LEU A 34 10.34 5.94 -24.80
CA LEU A 34 10.19 5.80 -23.36
C LEU A 34 8.76 5.91 -22.89
N LYS A 35 8.47 5.24 -21.77
CA LYS A 35 7.15 5.21 -21.12
C LYS A 35 6.04 4.62 -22.00
N LYS A 36 6.40 3.97 -23.08
CA LYS A 36 5.42 3.28 -23.93
C LYS A 36 4.95 2.01 -23.20
N TYR A 37 3.63 1.80 -23.15
CA TYR A 37 3.06 0.53 -22.82
C TYR A 37 3.27 -0.46 -23.98
N VAL A 38 3.79 -1.63 -23.66
CA VAL A 38 4.01 -2.72 -24.63
C VAL A 38 3.28 -3.98 -24.20
N LYS A 39 2.85 -4.77 -25.17
CA LYS A 39 2.28 -6.09 -24.96
C LYS A 39 3.33 -7.18 -25.08
N LYS A 40 3.08 -8.30 -24.45
CA LYS A 40 3.91 -9.51 -24.62
C LYS A 40 4.08 -9.84 -26.10
N GLY A 41 5.33 -10.01 -26.53
CA GLY A 41 5.68 -10.27 -27.93
C GLY A 41 5.99 -9.03 -28.77
N ASP A 42 5.69 -7.82 -28.28
CA ASP A 42 6.04 -6.59 -28.99
C ASP A 42 7.56 -6.40 -29.06
N LEU A 43 8.01 -5.81 -30.17
CA LEU A 43 9.41 -5.45 -30.35
C LEU A 43 9.74 -4.25 -29.47
N ILE A 44 10.65 -4.44 -28.50
CA ILE A 44 11.15 -3.36 -27.63
C ILE A 44 12.30 -2.63 -28.31
N VAL A 45 13.29 -3.38 -28.76
CA VAL A 45 14.51 -2.82 -29.37
C VAL A 45 14.96 -3.69 -30.52
N LYS A 46 15.32 -3.03 -31.61
CA LYS A 46 16.00 -3.66 -32.74
C LYS A 46 17.50 -3.43 -32.63
N LEU A 47 18.27 -4.49 -32.47
CA LEU A 47 19.72 -4.48 -32.43
C LEU A 47 20.29 -5.03 -33.75
N LYS A 48 21.59 -4.80 -33.97
CA LYS A 48 22.30 -5.30 -35.15
C LYS A 48 22.24 -6.82 -35.30
N ASP A 49 22.36 -7.53 -34.17
CA ASP A 49 22.51 -8.99 -34.17
C ASP A 49 21.25 -9.74 -33.68
N LYS A 50 20.33 -9.03 -33.01
CA LYS A 50 19.11 -9.65 -32.44
C LYS A 50 18.04 -8.62 -32.13
N ASP A 51 16.80 -9.08 -32.06
CA ASP A 51 15.66 -8.30 -31.59
C ASP A 51 15.38 -8.61 -30.10
N ILE A 52 15.02 -7.59 -29.34
CA ILE A 52 14.52 -7.74 -27.97
C ILE A 52 13.01 -7.54 -27.99
N ILE A 53 12.30 -8.59 -27.56
CA ILE A 53 10.84 -8.61 -27.50
C ILE A 53 10.37 -8.58 -26.03
N ALA A 54 9.16 -8.05 -25.79
CA ALA A 54 8.56 -7.98 -24.48
C ALA A 54 8.16 -9.39 -23.96
N PRO A 55 8.69 -9.84 -22.80
CA PRO A 55 8.32 -11.15 -22.23
C PRO A 55 6.94 -11.13 -21.57
N PHE A 56 6.40 -9.95 -21.24
CA PHE A 56 5.08 -9.72 -20.65
C PHE A 56 4.61 -8.30 -20.95
N ASP A 57 3.35 -8.00 -20.67
CA ASP A 57 2.74 -6.68 -20.81
C ASP A 57 3.29 -5.74 -19.75
N GLY A 58 3.65 -4.50 -20.12
CA GLY A 58 4.16 -3.55 -19.16
C GLY A 58 4.59 -2.21 -19.72
N ILE A 59 5.18 -1.40 -18.86
CA ILE A 59 5.67 -0.07 -19.19
C ILE A 59 7.19 -0.12 -19.36
N LEU A 60 7.66 0.41 -20.48
CA LEU A 60 9.10 0.55 -20.74
C LEU A 60 9.66 1.80 -20.05
N GLY A 61 10.81 1.61 -19.42
CA GLY A 61 11.62 2.67 -18.88
C GLY A 61 13.09 2.41 -19.11
N TYR A 62 13.98 3.29 -18.63
CA TYR A 62 15.39 2.97 -18.52
C TYR A 62 16.03 3.67 -17.33
N ARG A 63 17.12 3.08 -16.86
CA ARG A 63 17.95 3.69 -15.83
C ARG A 63 18.97 4.61 -16.52
N GLY A 64 18.97 5.87 -16.08
CA GLY A 64 19.94 6.85 -16.54
C GLY A 64 19.38 7.73 -17.66
N ILE A 65 18.87 8.90 -17.28
CA ILE A 65 18.34 9.93 -18.21
C ILE A 65 19.47 10.87 -18.67
N THR A 66 20.62 10.89 -18.02
CA THR A 66 21.75 11.75 -18.34
C THR A 66 22.90 10.95 -18.94
N GLY A 67 23.56 11.52 -19.93
CA GLY A 67 24.67 10.89 -20.67
C GLY A 67 25.86 10.41 -19.85
N ASP A 68 25.86 10.72 -18.55
CA ASP A 68 26.96 10.39 -17.63
C ASP A 68 26.75 9.08 -16.86
N ILE A 69 25.60 8.41 -17.02
CA ILE A 69 25.34 7.09 -16.39
C ILE A 69 25.36 6.01 -17.48
N LEU A 70 26.35 6.05 -18.29
CA LEU A 70 26.76 4.89 -19.04
C LEU A 70 27.60 4.02 -18.11
N ASP A 71 27.17 2.76 -17.90
CA ASP A 71 28.06 1.74 -17.37
C ASP A 71 29.42 1.86 -18.10
N SER A 72 30.51 1.49 -17.43
CA SER A 72 31.89 1.47 -17.99
C SER A 72 31.98 0.81 -19.38
N ASN A 73 30.95 0.10 -19.82
CA ASN A 73 30.83 -0.56 -21.12
C ASN A 73 29.89 0.17 -22.12
N ASN A 74 29.55 1.44 -21.89
CA ASN A 74 28.64 2.21 -22.77
C ASN A 74 27.28 1.51 -23.02
N SER A 75 26.72 0.92 -21.96
CA SER A 75 25.45 0.16 -22.02
C SER A 75 24.28 0.97 -21.49
N ILE A 76 23.11 0.74 -22.09
CA ILE A 76 21.82 1.26 -21.62
C ILE A 76 21.07 0.12 -20.94
N ILE A 77 20.47 0.39 -19.79
CA ILE A 77 19.59 -0.56 -19.11
C ILE A 77 18.15 -0.14 -19.38
N ILE A 78 17.44 -0.97 -20.14
CA ILE A 78 16.01 -0.83 -20.41
C ILE A 78 15.27 -1.63 -19.36
N THR A 79 14.24 -1.06 -18.75
CA THR A 79 13.37 -1.76 -17.80
C THR A 79 11.99 -1.97 -18.42
N LEU A 80 11.39 -3.11 -18.12
CA LEU A 80 10.00 -3.41 -18.41
C LEU A 80 9.33 -3.78 -17.09
N ASP A 81 8.31 -3.02 -16.70
CA ASP A 81 7.62 -3.14 -15.44
C ASP A 81 6.12 -3.38 -15.65
N ASP A 82 5.59 -4.50 -15.11
CA ASP A 82 4.15 -4.73 -14.96
C ASP A 82 3.69 -4.08 -13.65
N ASN A 83 3.13 -2.87 -13.77
CA ASN A 83 2.64 -2.07 -12.65
C ASN A 83 1.14 -2.22 -12.41
N SER A 84 0.47 -3.18 -13.05
CA SER A 84 -0.98 -3.41 -12.88
C SER A 84 -1.35 -3.70 -11.42
N VAL A 85 -0.41 -4.24 -10.67
CA VAL A 85 -0.48 -4.51 -9.24
C VAL A 85 0.85 -4.09 -8.61
N ILE A 86 0.77 -3.43 -7.48
CA ILE A 86 1.94 -3.10 -6.65
C ILE A 86 1.97 -4.00 -5.42
N TYR A 87 3.14 -4.52 -5.11
CA TYR A 87 3.43 -5.16 -3.84
C TYR A 87 4.24 -4.21 -2.94
N SER A 88 4.09 -4.39 -1.64
CA SER A 88 4.97 -3.74 -0.67
C SER A 88 5.22 -4.66 0.51
N ASP A 89 6.46 -4.71 0.95
CA ASP A 89 6.86 -5.48 2.14
C ASP A 89 6.89 -4.54 3.34
N LEU A 90 6.15 -4.90 4.39
CA LEU A 90 5.96 -4.11 5.59
C LEU A 90 6.50 -4.87 6.80
N LYS A 91 7.08 -4.13 7.74
CA LYS A 91 7.51 -4.65 9.02
C LYS A 91 6.47 -4.28 10.07
N ILE A 92 5.82 -5.28 10.64
CA ILE A 92 4.79 -5.13 11.66
C ILE A 92 5.39 -5.52 13.02
N PRO A 93 5.24 -4.72 14.09
CA PRO A 93 5.73 -5.07 15.41
C PRO A 93 5.20 -6.43 15.90
N GLU A 94 6.04 -7.19 16.58
CA GLU A 94 5.76 -8.54 17.08
C GLU A 94 4.47 -8.63 17.90
N ILE A 95 4.14 -7.58 18.66
CA ILE A 95 2.93 -7.51 19.49
C ILE A 95 1.62 -7.73 18.71
N PHE A 96 1.63 -7.44 17.41
CA PHE A 96 0.47 -7.60 16.52
C PHE A 96 0.49 -8.92 15.73
N ALA A 97 1.49 -9.79 15.94
CA ALA A 97 1.70 -10.96 15.09
C ALA A 97 0.51 -11.92 15.04
N ASN A 98 -0.25 -12.05 16.14
CA ASN A 98 -1.43 -12.92 16.20
C ASN A 98 -2.66 -12.35 15.46
N GLU A 99 -2.70 -11.04 15.30
CA GLU A 99 -3.82 -10.34 14.65
C GLU A 99 -3.66 -10.31 13.12
N ILE A 100 -2.42 -10.37 12.64
CA ILE A 100 -2.14 -10.26 11.21
C ILE A 100 -2.38 -11.59 10.49
N LYS A 101 -3.30 -11.53 9.52
CA LYS A 101 -3.68 -12.69 8.67
C LYS A 101 -3.72 -12.28 7.20
N LYS A 102 -3.52 -13.26 6.33
CA LYS A 102 -3.74 -13.08 4.89
C LYS A 102 -5.18 -12.65 4.64
N GLY A 103 -5.38 -11.68 3.75
CA GLY A 103 -6.69 -11.17 3.36
C GLY A 103 -7.17 -9.96 4.16
N LEU A 104 -6.48 -9.55 5.23
CA LEU A 104 -6.84 -8.33 5.94
C LEU A 104 -6.81 -7.13 4.99
N PRO A 105 -7.84 -6.26 5.02
CA PRO A 105 -7.89 -5.08 4.18
C PRO A 105 -6.80 -4.08 4.57
N ILE A 106 -6.24 -3.44 3.57
CA ILE A 106 -5.28 -2.35 3.76
C ILE A 106 -5.69 -1.13 2.94
N THR A 107 -5.29 0.03 3.41
CA THR A 107 -5.26 1.25 2.62
C THR A 107 -3.83 1.76 2.51
N ALA A 108 -3.48 2.29 1.35
CA ALA A 108 -2.16 2.85 1.11
C ALA A 108 -2.27 4.29 0.61
N LYS A 109 -1.34 5.14 1.04
CA LYS A 109 -1.16 6.51 0.54
C LYS A 109 0.21 6.64 -0.08
N PHE A 110 0.26 7.41 -1.15
CA PHE A 110 1.48 7.72 -1.88
C PHE A 110 1.71 9.23 -1.86
N SER A 111 2.89 9.67 -1.44
CA SER A 111 3.20 11.10 -1.30
C SER A 111 3.12 11.90 -2.60
N GLY A 112 3.28 11.22 -3.74
CA GLY A 112 3.12 11.83 -5.07
C GLY A 112 1.66 12.10 -5.47
N ASN A 113 0.69 11.48 -4.79
CA ASN A 113 -0.75 11.72 -4.98
C ASN A 113 -1.48 11.66 -3.65
N LYS A 114 -1.39 12.75 -2.88
CA LYS A 114 -1.88 12.82 -1.49
C LYS A 114 -3.39 12.67 -1.34
N ASN A 115 -4.14 12.91 -2.41
CA ASN A 115 -5.62 12.88 -2.38
C ASN A 115 -6.18 11.50 -2.74
N LYS A 116 -5.35 10.57 -3.20
CA LYS A 116 -5.77 9.25 -3.62
C LYS A 116 -5.41 8.21 -2.56
N ILE A 117 -6.40 7.42 -2.19
CA ILE A 117 -6.24 6.24 -1.33
C ILE A 117 -6.31 5.01 -2.24
N TYR A 118 -5.33 4.14 -2.09
CA TYR A 118 -5.25 2.87 -2.80
C TYR A 118 -5.67 1.75 -1.87
N ASN A 119 -6.54 0.89 -2.35
CA ASN A 119 -7.02 -0.27 -1.59
C ASN A 119 -6.21 -1.51 -1.95
N GLY A 120 -6.18 -2.43 -1.01
CA GLY A 120 -5.50 -3.69 -1.19
C GLY A 120 -5.73 -4.64 -0.03
N ALA A 121 -4.93 -5.67 0.04
CA ALA A 121 -5.01 -6.66 1.11
C ALA A 121 -3.64 -7.25 1.47
N VAL A 122 -3.54 -7.81 2.66
CA VAL A 122 -2.40 -8.62 3.07
C VAL A 122 -2.34 -9.87 2.19
N TYR A 123 -1.31 -9.96 1.37
CA TYR A 123 -1.09 -11.05 0.41
C TYR A 123 -0.40 -12.27 1.04
N ALA A 124 0.63 -12.00 1.83
CA ALA A 124 1.41 -13.03 2.51
C ALA A 124 1.92 -12.54 3.86
N VAL A 125 2.06 -13.48 4.78
CA VAL A 125 2.59 -13.26 6.13
C VAL A 125 3.75 -14.20 6.34
N SER A 126 4.89 -13.69 6.83
CA SER A 126 6.04 -14.52 7.17
C SER A 126 5.68 -15.53 8.27
N SER A 127 6.26 -16.72 8.19
CA SER A 127 6.11 -17.74 9.25
C SER A 127 7.06 -17.52 10.44
N ARG A 128 7.91 -16.49 10.38
CA ARG A 128 8.93 -16.21 11.42
C ARG A 128 9.00 -14.72 11.72
N ILE A 129 9.23 -14.43 12.98
CA ILE A 129 9.54 -13.08 13.47
C ILE A 129 11.05 -12.88 13.32
N ASN A 130 11.44 -11.70 12.84
CA ASN A 130 12.84 -11.28 12.88
C ASN A 130 13.21 -10.90 14.30
N ALA A 131 14.14 -11.67 14.90
CA ALA A 131 14.51 -11.50 16.31
C ALA A 131 15.31 -10.20 16.56
N GLU A 132 16.01 -9.68 15.57
CA GLU A 132 16.80 -8.45 15.70
C GLU A 132 15.90 -7.21 15.70
N THR A 133 14.90 -7.20 14.80
CA THR A 133 14.01 -6.04 14.63
C THR A 133 12.68 -6.20 15.38
N ARG A 134 12.45 -7.35 16.04
CA ARG A 134 11.20 -7.69 16.72
C ARG A 134 9.97 -7.39 15.85
N SER A 135 10.04 -7.82 14.59
CA SER A 135 8.98 -7.56 13.61
C SER A 135 8.62 -8.79 12.79
N LEU A 136 7.36 -8.83 12.40
CA LEU A 136 6.79 -9.77 11.44
C LEU A 136 6.83 -9.12 10.06
N LEU A 137 7.40 -9.79 9.07
CA LEU A 137 7.37 -9.32 7.70
C LEU A 137 6.06 -9.75 7.04
N ILE A 138 5.35 -8.81 6.45
CA ILE A 138 4.18 -9.09 5.62
C ILE A 138 4.36 -8.49 4.24
N ARG A 139 3.72 -9.09 3.24
CA ARG A 139 3.58 -8.53 1.90
C ARG A 139 2.15 -8.16 1.66
N VAL A 140 1.92 -6.92 1.25
CA VAL A 140 0.61 -6.44 0.81
C VAL A 140 0.55 -6.39 -0.72
N LYS A 141 -0.66 -6.57 -1.25
CA LYS A 141 -1.00 -6.40 -2.65
C LYS A 141 -1.93 -5.22 -2.78
N ILE A 142 -1.59 -4.27 -3.63
CA ILE A 142 -2.30 -3.02 -3.85
C ILE A 142 -2.73 -2.99 -5.31
N ASP A 143 -3.99 -2.70 -5.57
CA ASP A 143 -4.51 -2.55 -6.92
C ASP A 143 -4.06 -1.21 -7.49
N ASN A 144 -3.57 -1.22 -8.73
CA ASN A 144 -2.98 -0.05 -9.41
C ASN A 144 -3.48 0.03 -10.85
N GLU A 145 -4.81 0.04 -11.02
CA GLU A 145 -5.46 0.02 -12.33
C GLU A 145 -5.04 1.20 -13.21
N ASP A 146 -4.89 2.38 -12.62
CA ASP A 146 -4.46 3.60 -13.33
C ASP A 146 -2.93 3.66 -13.57
N ALA A 147 -2.17 2.70 -13.05
CA ALA A 147 -0.70 2.64 -13.11
C ALA A 147 0.02 3.90 -12.59
N ASP A 148 -0.60 4.67 -11.70
CA ASP A 148 -0.06 5.90 -11.11
C ASP A 148 0.81 5.68 -9.87
N LEU A 149 0.72 4.52 -9.21
CA LEU A 149 1.72 4.07 -8.26
C LEU A 149 2.97 3.60 -9.00
N ILE A 150 4.05 4.32 -8.80
CA ILE A 150 5.34 4.07 -9.47
C ILE A 150 6.21 3.17 -8.58
N PRO A 151 6.79 2.07 -9.11
CA PRO A 151 7.74 1.26 -8.36
C PRO A 151 8.90 2.10 -7.82
N GLY A 152 9.33 1.80 -6.60
CA GLY A 152 10.33 2.58 -5.86
C GLY A 152 9.74 3.68 -4.98
N SER A 153 8.44 4.00 -5.09
CA SER A 153 7.79 4.99 -4.24
C SER A 153 7.65 4.51 -2.80
N LEU A 154 7.74 5.46 -1.86
CA LEU A 154 7.40 5.23 -0.47
C LEU A 154 5.88 5.22 -0.30
N LEU A 155 5.38 4.19 0.34
CA LEU A 155 3.98 4.01 0.69
C LEU A 155 3.80 4.06 2.20
N GLU A 156 2.82 4.83 2.65
CA GLU A 156 2.24 4.75 3.99
C GLU A 156 1.07 3.79 3.91
N VAL A 157 1.13 2.67 4.63
CA VAL A 157 0.14 1.61 4.56
C VAL A 157 -0.50 1.40 5.93
N THR A 158 -1.81 1.45 5.96
CA THR A 158 -2.63 1.15 7.13
C THR A 158 -3.25 -0.24 6.96
N VAL A 159 -2.96 -1.15 7.87
CA VAL A 159 -3.60 -2.47 7.95
C VAL A 159 -4.77 -2.38 8.93
N ASN A 160 -5.97 -2.72 8.47
CA ASN A 160 -7.16 -2.76 9.31
C ASN A 160 -7.38 -4.20 9.82
N TYR A 161 -7.56 -4.34 11.12
CA TYR A 161 -7.79 -5.64 11.74
C TYR A 161 -8.86 -5.53 12.84
N ASN A 162 -9.33 -6.66 13.34
CA ASN A 162 -10.34 -6.73 14.39
C ASN A 162 -11.59 -5.90 14.05
N GLU A 163 -12.03 -5.99 12.78
CA GLU A 163 -13.22 -5.29 12.30
C GLU A 163 -14.47 -5.86 12.97
N ARG A 164 -15.28 -4.96 13.52
CA ARG A 164 -16.52 -5.31 14.22
C ARG A 164 -17.57 -4.23 14.08
N SER A 165 -18.83 -4.65 14.06
CA SER A 165 -19.95 -3.74 14.11
C SER A 165 -20.37 -3.54 15.57
N SER A 166 -20.34 -2.29 16.02
CA SER A 166 -20.65 -1.90 17.40
C SER A 166 -21.52 -0.64 17.44
N LEU A 167 -22.12 -0.38 18.60
CA LEU A 167 -22.81 0.87 18.83
C LEU A 167 -21.83 2.03 18.74
N GLY A 168 -22.02 2.92 17.79
CA GLY A 168 -21.24 4.15 17.61
C GLY A 168 -22.07 5.36 17.98
N ILE A 169 -21.49 6.27 18.75
CA ILE A 169 -22.07 7.57 19.09
C ILE A 169 -21.16 8.68 18.56
N PRO A 170 -21.71 9.85 18.21
CA PRO A 170 -20.87 11.00 17.84
C PRO A 170 -19.90 11.36 18.96
N ASP A 171 -18.66 11.65 18.62
CA ASP A 171 -17.62 12.05 19.61
C ASP A 171 -18.04 13.28 20.43
N THR A 172 -18.80 14.17 19.83
CA THR A 172 -19.36 15.37 20.48
C THR A 172 -20.42 15.08 21.56
N SER A 173 -20.92 13.83 21.62
CA SER A 173 -21.93 13.43 22.61
C SER A 173 -21.31 13.00 23.94
N ILE A 174 -20.00 12.94 24.03
CA ILE A 174 -19.27 12.43 25.20
C ILE A 174 -19.02 13.54 26.20
N MET A 175 -19.30 13.27 27.46
CA MET A 175 -18.98 14.12 28.60
C MET A 175 -18.00 13.42 29.54
N LEU A 176 -16.94 14.14 29.90
CA LEU A 176 -15.95 13.68 30.88
C LEU A 176 -16.21 14.33 32.22
N GLU A 177 -16.37 13.53 33.27
CA GLU A 177 -16.45 14.00 34.64
C GLU A 177 -15.49 13.19 35.52
N GLY A 178 -14.38 13.79 35.89
CA GLY A 178 -13.28 13.09 36.55
C GLY A 178 -12.74 11.96 35.66
N ASP A 179 -12.71 10.75 36.13
CA ASP A 179 -12.21 9.57 35.41
C ASP A 179 -13.33 8.80 34.70
N LYS A 180 -14.56 9.35 34.67
CA LYS A 180 -15.73 8.68 34.10
C LYS A 180 -16.23 9.37 32.85
N ILE A 181 -16.78 8.54 31.96
CA ILE A 181 -17.35 8.97 30.67
C ILE A 181 -18.86 8.81 30.73
N TYR A 182 -19.58 9.85 30.37
CA TYR A 182 -21.03 9.89 30.39
C TYR A 182 -21.60 10.33 29.05
N VAL A 183 -22.84 9.91 28.80
CA VAL A 183 -23.69 10.40 27.71
C VAL A 183 -25.08 10.70 28.24
N TYR A 184 -25.83 11.57 27.59
CA TYR A 184 -27.26 11.77 27.82
C TYR A 184 -28.06 10.94 26.83
N LYS A 185 -28.84 10.01 27.32
CA LYS A 185 -29.88 9.28 26.55
C LYS A 185 -31.15 10.09 26.58
N VAL A 186 -31.79 10.29 25.43
CA VAL A 186 -33.08 10.97 25.33
C VAL A 186 -34.15 9.91 25.04
N SER A 187 -35.11 9.78 25.94
CA SER A 187 -36.24 8.89 25.75
C SER A 187 -37.28 9.46 24.77
N GLU A 188 -38.20 8.64 24.28
CA GLU A 188 -39.32 9.07 23.44
C GLU A 188 -40.19 10.15 24.08
N LYS A 189 -40.18 10.26 25.41
CA LYS A 189 -40.90 11.29 26.19
C LYS A 189 -40.11 12.55 26.41
N ASN A 190 -38.97 12.75 25.71
CA ASN A 190 -38.06 13.87 25.86
C ASN A 190 -37.46 14.01 27.28
N ILE A 191 -37.39 12.90 28.03
CA ILE A 191 -36.70 12.86 29.30
C ILE A 191 -35.27 12.44 29.07
N THR A 192 -34.32 13.20 29.63
CA THR A 192 -32.90 12.88 29.57
C THR A 192 -32.49 12.04 30.76
N ASP A 193 -31.70 11.00 30.49
CA ASP A 193 -31.07 10.15 31.49
C ASP A 193 -29.56 10.14 31.27
N LYS A 194 -28.80 10.37 32.33
CA LYS A 194 -27.34 10.37 32.31
C LYS A 194 -26.83 8.95 32.50
N ALA A 195 -26.15 8.40 31.51
CA ALA A 195 -25.59 7.05 31.55
C ALA A 195 -24.05 7.08 31.55
N GLU A 196 -23.44 6.33 32.46
CA GLU A 196 -22.01 6.04 32.42
C GLU A 196 -21.75 5.00 31.36
N ILE A 197 -20.72 5.23 30.50
CA ILE A 197 -20.35 4.32 29.41
C ILE A 197 -18.86 3.99 29.47
N LYS A 198 -18.50 2.85 28.87
CA LYS A 198 -17.13 2.54 28.51
C LYS A 198 -16.96 2.66 27.02
N THR A 199 -15.95 3.40 26.61
CA THR A 199 -15.66 3.65 25.20
C THR A 199 -14.56 2.74 24.67
N GLY A 200 -14.64 2.41 23.38
CA GLY A 200 -13.61 1.69 22.63
C GLY A 200 -12.91 2.59 21.62
N ILE A 201 -12.87 2.15 20.39
CA ILE A 201 -12.20 2.82 19.27
C ILE A 201 -12.91 4.13 18.93
N ARG A 202 -12.12 5.11 18.48
CA ARG A 202 -12.59 6.36 17.86
C ARG A 202 -12.22 6.35 16.39
N ASP A 203 -13.21 6.47 15.53
CA ASP A 203 -13.00 6.52 14.08
C ASP A 203 -14.08 7.36 13.39
N GLY A 204 -13.67 8.17 12.41
CA GLY A 204 -14.59 8.94 11.58
C GLY A 204 -15.51 9.92 12.34
N GLY A 205 -15.14 10.41 13.53
CA GLY A 205 -15.98 11.28 14.36
C GLY A 205 -16.99 10.53 15.24
N TYR A 206 -16.89 9.20 15.25
CA TYR A 206 -17.67 8.33 16.13
C TYR A 206 -16.78 7.64 17.17
N VAL A 207 -17.39 7.32 18.30
CA VAL A 207 -16.76 6.56 19.39
C VAL A 207 -17.57 5.28 19.62
N GLU A 208 -16.87 4.18 19.68
CA GLU A 208 -17.43 2.88 20.01
C GLU A 208 -17.88 2.84 21.46
N VAL A 209 -19.07 2.33 21.74
CA VAL A 209 -19.59 2.07 23.08
C VAL A 209 -19.46 0.58 23.38
N LEU A 210 -18.59 0.24 24.33
CA LEU A 210 -18.36 -1.15 24.76
C LEU A 210 -19.37 -1.64 25.78
N SER A 211 -19.82 -0.73 26.64
CA SER A 211 -20.85 -1.01 27.65
C SER A 211 -21.43 0.28 28.25
N GLY A 212 -22.67 0.23 28.79
CA GLY A 212 -23.35 1.35 29.45
C GLY A 212 -24.87 1.30 29.36
#